data_ac28446b5c392613eb0fdffa69826210
#
_entry.id   ac28446b5c392613eb0fdffa69826210
#
_cell.length_a   1.000
_cell.length_b   1.000
_cell.length_c   1.000
_cell.angle_alpha   90.00
_cell.angle_beta   90.00
_cell.angle_gamma   90.00
#
_symmetry.space_group_name_H-M   'P 1'
#
loop_
_entity.id
_entity.type
_entity.pdbx_description
1 polymer ?
#
loop_
_entity_poly.entity_id
_entity_poly.type
_entity_poly.pdbx_seq_one_letter_code
_entity_poly.pdbx_strand_id
1 'polypeptide(L)'
;MIHADGYLKLIDFGFAKVCTKRTYTICGTPEYIAPEILLNQGHGKPVDWWTLGILLYEMLAGYPPFQDDDPMNIYRKIINTKPKYPDGFDANLKSLIKHLLRRDLSKRFGNLKDGAKDIKEHRFFEDINFDELL
;
A
#
# COMPACT_ATOMS: atom_id res chain seq x y z
N MET A 1 10.11 -12.04 -1.06
CA MET A 1 10.50 -13.39 -0.60
C MET A 1 11.28 -13.31 0.69
N ILE A 2 11.16 -14.35 1.53
CA ILE A 2 12.04 -14.52 2.68
C ILE A 2 13.28 -15.26 2.20
N HIS A 3 14.45 -14.68 2.37
CA HIS A 3 15.73 -15.27 2.02
C HIS A 3 16.20 -16.24 3.13
N ALA A 4 17.16 -17.14 2.81
CA ALA A 4 17.69 -18.13 3.76
C ALA A 4 18.38 -17.51 4.99
N ASP A 5 18.83 -16.26 4.88
CA ASP A 5 19.41 -15.47 5.98
C ASP A 5 18.35 -14.84 6.91
N GLY A 6 17.04 -15.05 6.64
CA GLY A 6 15.93 -14.51 7.41
C GLY A 6 15.45 -13.13 6.96
N TYR A 7 16.16 -12.45 6.05
CA TYR A 7 15.77 -11.13 5.56
C TYR A 7 14.76 -11.18 4.44
N LEU A 8 13.94 -10.13 4.34
CA LEU A 8 13.02 -9.93 3.22
C LEU A 8 13.78 -9.36 2.02
N LYS A 9 13.51 -9.91 0.83
CA LYS A 9 14.03 -9.38 -0.43
C LYS A 9 12.87 -9.10 -1.38
N LEU A 10 12.87 -7.90 -1.97
CA LEU A 10 11.99 -7.58 -3.09
C LEU A 10 12.49 -8.33 -4.32
N ILE A 11 11.54 -8.96 -5.03
CA ILE A 11 11.80 -9.72 -6.25
C ILE A 11 10.80 -9.31 -7.33
N ASP A 12 11.05 -9.74 -8.56
CA ASP A 12 10.20 -9.52 -9.72
C ASP A 12 10.02 -8.02 -10.06
N PHE A 13 11.02 -7.46 -10.71
CA PHE A 13 11.02 -6.08 -11.19
C PHE A 13 10.44 -5.93 -12.60
N GLY A 14 9.62 -6.90 -13.08
CA GLY A 14 9.04 -6.90 -14.43
C GLY A 14 8.18 -5.67 -14.75
N PHE A 15 7.57 -5.06 -13.75
CA PHE A 15 6.82 -3.81 -13.88
C PHE A 15 7.54 -2.59 -13.29
N ALA A 16 8.76 -2.76 -12.77
CA ALA A 16 9.52 -1.67 -12.20
C ALA A 16 9.92 -0.65 -13.27
N LYS A 17 9.90 0.62 -12.91
CA LYS A 17 10.16 1.72 -13.83
C LYS A 17 10.83 2.87 -13.11
N VAL A 18 11.84 3.47 -13.75
CA VAL A 18 12.39 4.74 -13.29
C VAL A 18 11.34 5.83 -13.52
N CYS A 19 10.76 6.34 -12.46
CA CYS A 19 9.66 7.30 -12.51
C CYS A 19 10.17 8.72 -12.22
N THR A 20 10.51 9.47 -13.28
CA THR A 20 10.86 10.90 -13.20
C THR A 20 9.65 11.80 -13.42
N LYS A 21 8.62 11.28 -14.09
CA LYS A 21 7.33 11.95 -14.36
C LYS A 21 6.20 10.96 -14.13
N ARG A 22 4.95 11.41 -14.28
CA ARG A 22 3.78 10.54 -14.20
C ARG A 22 3.77 9.52 -15.35
N THR A 23 3.31 8.31 -15.06
CA THR A 23 3.05 7.24 -16.03
C THR A 23 1.56 6.89 -16.06
N TYR A 24 1.10 6.18 -17.11
CA TYR A 24 -0.30 5.86 -17.33
C TYR A 24 -0.55 4.37 -17.57
N THR A 25 0.48 3.54 -17.47
CA THR A 25 0.36 2.11 -17.71
C THR A 25 -0.43 1.43 -16.60
N ILE A 26 -1.49 0.72 -16.95
CA ILE A 26 -2.27 -0.10 -16.01
C ILE A 26 -1.67 -1.50 -16.01
N CYS A 27 -1.17 -1.95 -14.87
CA CYS A 27 -0.63 -3.29 -14.68
C CYS A 27 -0.71 -3.69 -13.21
N GLY A 28 -0.67 -4.99 -12.93
CA GLY A 28 -0.69 -5.56 -11.60
C GLY A 28 -1.97 -6.32 -11.27
N THR A 29 -2.03 -6.84 -10.06
CA THR A 29 -3.19 -7.58 -9.51
C THR A 29 -4.32 -6.62 -9.17
N PRO A 30 -5.56 -6.87 -9.58
CA PRO A 30 -6.68 -5.92 -9.42
C PRO A 30 -6.86 -5.35 -8.02
N GLU A 31 -6.75 -6.17 -6.99
CA GLU A 31 -6.95 -5.79 -5.58
C GLU A 31 -5.88 -4.81 -5.05
N TYR A 32 -4.72 -4.76 -5.72
CA TYR A 32 -3.58 -3.93 -5.33
C TYR A 32 -3.49 -2.62 -6.11
N ILE A 33 -4.30 -2.44 -7.17
CA ILE A 33 -4.24 -1.26 -8.02
C ILE A 33 -4.64 0.00 -7.24
N ALA A 34 -3.80 1.03 -7.30
CA ALA A 34 -4.09 2.32 -6.65
C ALA A 34 -5.18 3.10 -7.40
N PRO A 35 -6.03 3.89 -6.69
CA PRO A 35 -7.16 4.59 -7.30
C PRO A 35 -6.77 5.56 -8.40
N GLU A 36 -5.63 6.24 -8.30
CA GLU A 36 -5.14 7.16 -9.35
C GLU A 36 -4.79 6.45 -10.66
N ILE A 37 -4.44 5.15 -10.62
CA ILE A 37 -4.25 4.32 -11.82
C ILE A 37 -5.61 4.09 -12.50
N LEU A 38 -6.60 3.67 -11.73
CA LEU A 38 -7.96 3.39 -12.23
C LEU A 38 -8.64 4.65 -12.80
N LEU A 39 -8.35 5.81 -12.21
CA LEU A 39 -8.90 7.10 -12.64
C LEU A 39 -8.11 7.75 -13.80
N ASN A 40 -7.06 7.08 -14.28
CA ASN A 40 -6.19 7.57 -15.35
C ASN A 40 -5.65 9.00 -15.11
N GLN A 41 -5.35 9.33 -13.84
CA GLN A 41 -4.87 10.66 -13.44
C GLN A 41 -3.35 10.82 -13.59
N GLY A 42 -2.69 9.77 -14.10
CA GLY A 42 -1.24 9.65 -14.09
C GLY A 42 -0.72 9.35 -12.69
N HIS A 43 0.15 8.36 -12.58
CA HIS A 43 0.65 7.85 -11.31
C HIS A 43 2.17 7.84 -11.24
N GLY A 44 2.71 7.65 -10.05
CA GLY A 44 4.14 7.61 -9.77
C GLY A 44 4.41 6.86 -8.48
N LYS A 45 5.51 7.19 -7.80
CA LYS A 45 5.97 6.53 -6.57
C LYS A 45 4.89 6.28 -5.49
N PRO A 46 3.89 7.16 -5.28
CA PRO A 46 2.88 6.94 -4.23
C PRO A 46 2.04 5.67 -4.39
N VAL A 47 2.00 5.06 -5.58
CA VAL A 47 1.29 3.79 -5.78
C VAL A 47 1.89 2.66 -4.93
N ASP A 48 3.21 2.68 -4.70
CA ASP A 48 3.89 1.66 -3.90
C ASP A 48 3.47 1.71 -2.43
N TRP A 49 3.20 2.91 -1.91
CA TRP A 49 2.68 3.08 -0.54
C TRP A 49 1.23 2.62 -0.39
N TRP A 50 0.42 2.81 -1.43
CA TRP A 50 -0.91 2.20 -1.49
C TRP A 50 -0.83 0.68 -1.44
N THR A 51 0.00 0.07 -2.29
CA THR A 51 0.15 -1.40 -2.32
C THR A 51 0.69 -1.96 -1.03
N LEU A 52 1.60 -1.24 -0.33
CA LEU A 52 2.02 -1.59 1.01
C LEU A 52 0.84 -1.61 1.99
N GLY A 53 -0.07 -0.65 1.90
CA GLY A 53 -1.28 -0.62 2.73
C GLY A 53 -2.21 -1.81 2.47
N ILE A 54 -2.36 -2.24 1.21
CA ILE A 54 -3.10 -3.46 0.84
C ILE A 54 -2.43 -4.70 1.45
N LEU A 55 -1.11 -4.83 1.27
CA LEU A 55 -0.33 -5.96 1.80
C LEU A 55 -0.44 -6.08 3.32
N LEU A 56 -0.26 -4.99 4.06
CA LEU A 56 -0.37 -4.98 5.52
C LEU A 56 -1.77 -5.41 5.99
N TYR A 57 -2.80 -4.97 5.29
CA TYR A 57 -4.16 -5.40 5.58
C TYR A 57 -4.31 -6.91 5.35
N GLU A 58 -3.88 -7.41 4.20
CA GLU A 58 -4.02 -8.81 3.82
C GLU A 58 -3.21 -9.74 4.72
N MET A 59 -2.02 -9.36 5.14
CA MET A 59 -1.20 -10.13 6.10
C MET A 59 -1.92 -10.40 7.42
N LEU A 60 -2.74 -9.48 7.89
CA LEU A 60 -3.46 -9.63 9.16
C LEU A 60 -4.87 -10.21 8.99
N ALA A 61 -5.58 -9.81 7.94
CA ALA A 61 -6.95 -10.25 7.69
C ALA A 61 -7.03 -11.60 6.96
N GLY A 62 -5.98 -12.01 6.22
CA GLY A 62 -5.96 -13.20 5.37
C GLY A 62 -6.60 -13.00 3.99
N TYR A 63 -7.10 -11.80 3.70
CA TYR A 63 -7.70 -11.40 2.42
C TYR A 63 -7.53 -9.89 2.19
N PRO A 64 -7.53 -9.41 0.92
CA PRO A 64 -7.37 -7.98 0.63
C PRO A 64 -8.60 -7.16 1.02
N PRO A 65 -8.45 -5.85 1.32
CA PRO A 65 -9.54 -4.99 1.80
C PRO A 65 -10.64 -4.72 0.76
N PHE A 66 -10.33 -4.94 -0.52
CA PHE A 66 -11.24 -4.75 -1.65
C PHE A 66 -11.26 -6.05 -2.47
N GLN A 67 -12.18 -6.93 -2.16
CA GLN A 67 -12.31 -8.24 -2.79
C GLN A 67 -13.68 -8.40 -3.45
N ASP A 68 -13.69 -9.01 -4.64
CA ASP A 68 -14.90 -9.41 -5.37
C ASP A 68 -14.50 -10.43 -6.44
N ASP A 69 -15.45 -11.24 -6.92
CA ASP A 69 -15.25 -12.18 -8.03
C ASP A 69 -15.11 -11.45 -9.38
N ASP A 70 -15.74 -10.26 -9.50
CA ASP A 70 -15.66 -9.41 -10.68
C ASP A 70 -14.62 -8.29 -10.47
N PRO A 71 -13.56 -8.22 -11.28
CA PRO A 71 -12.56 -7.15 -11.23
C PRO A 71 -13.16 -5.73 -11.30
N MET A 72 -14.25 -5.54 -12.05
CA MET A 72 -14.91 -4.24 -12.14
C MET A 72 -15.54 -3.81 -10.81
N ASN A 73 -16.04 -4.76 -10.03
CA ASN A 73 -16.53 -4.49 -8.69
C ASN A 73 -15.39 -4.16 -7.72
N ILE A 74 -14.23 -4.83 -7.84
CA ILE A 74 -13.02 -4.48 -7.08
C ILE A 74 -12.66 -3.02 -7.36
N TYR A 75 -12.59 -2.61 -8.62
CA TYR A 75 -12.26 -1.23 -9.01
C TYR A 75 -13.25 -0.22 -8.44
N ARG A 76 -14.57 -0.53 -8.50
CA ARG A 76 -15.60 0.32 -7.87
C ARG A 76 -15.41 0.46 -6.38
N LYS A 77 -15.06 -0.64 -5.68
CA LYS A 77 -14.78 -0.64 -4.23
C LYS A 77 -13.55 0.22 -3.92
N ILE A 78 -12.46 0.07 -4.66
CA ILE A 78 -11.24 0.87 -4.50
C ILE A 78 -11.54 2.37 -4.61
N ILE A 79 -12.34 2.76 -5.59
CA ILE A 79 -12.67 4.17 -5.83
C ILE A 79 -13.67 4.72 -4.82
N ASN A 80 -14.69 3.96 -4.42
CA ASN A 80 -15.87 4.51 -3.73
C ASN A 80 -16.02 4.09 -2.27
N THR A 81 -15.35 3.01 -1.81
CA THR A 81 -15.57 2.49 -0.46
C THR A 81 -14.34 2.62 0.43
N LYS A 82 -14.54 2.55 1.74
CA LYS A 82 -13.45 2.46 2.71
C LYS A 82 -13.23 1.00 3.09
N PRO A 83 -11.99 0.59 3.44
CA PRO A 83 -11.74 -0.73 3.98
C PRO A 83 -12.61 -0.99 5.23
N LYS A 84 -13.20 -2.18 5.31
CA LYS A 84 -13.83 -2.68 6.53
C LYS A 84 -12.78 -3.49 7.29
N TYR A 85 -12.74 -3.38 8.58
CA TYR A 85 -11.75 -4.08 9.40
C TYR A 85 -12.46 -5.14 10.24
N PRO A 86 -11.96 -6.38 10.31
CA PRO A 86 -12.46 -7.41 11.20
C PRO A 86 -12.37 -6.98 12.66
N ASP A 87 -13.20 -7.61 13.52
CA ASP A 87 -13.09 -7.44 14.96
C ASP A 87 -11.72 -7.94 15.45
N GLY A 88 -11.17 -7.25 16.44
CA GLY A 88 -9.84 -7.57 16.97
C GLY A 88 -8.65 -7.10 16.13
N PHE A 89 -8.90 -6.34 15.03
CA PHE A 89 -7.83 -5.78 14.23
C PHE A 89 -6.99 -4.78 15.04
N ASP A 90 -5.67 -4.94 15.04
CA ASP A 90 -4.77 -4.06 15.80
C ASP A 90 -5.02 -2.58 15.48
N ALA A 91 -5.15 -1.76 16.53
CA ALA A 91 -5.55 -0.35 16.39
C ALA A 91 -4.46 0.51 15.73
N ASN A 92 -3.18 0.24 16.04
CA ASN A 92 -2.04 0.98 15.49
C ASN A 92 -1.85 0.61 14.02
N LEU A 93 -1.90 -0.69 13.68
CA LEU A 93 -1.84 -1.13 12.30
C LEU A 93 -3.02 -0.60 11.47
N LYS A 94 -4.24 -0.64 12.02
CA LYS A 94 -5.42 -0.04 11.38
C LYS A 94 -5.23 1.46 11.10
N SER A 95 -4.60 2.17 12.03
CA SER A 95 -4.25 3.59 11.84
C SER A 95 -3.27 3.76 10.68
N LEU A 96 -2.18 2.99 10.66
CA LEU A 96 -1.18 3.04 9.58
C LEU A 96 -1.80 2.76 8.22
N ILE A 97 -2.56 1.67 8.11
CA ILE A 97 -3.25 1.29 6.86
C ILE A 97 -4.18 2.40 6.38
N LYS A 98 -4.92 3.06 7.29
CA LYS A 98 -5.77 4.21 6.93
C LYS A 98 -4.99 5.38 6.34
N HIS A 99 -3.75 5.59 6.75
CA HIS A 99 -2.89 6.65 6.20
C HIS A 99 -2.26 6.24 4.86
N LEU A 100 -1.95 4.96 4.67
CA LEU A 100 -1.46 4.43 3.40
C LEU A 100 -2.57 4.34 2.34
N LEU A 101 -3.78 3.93 2.72
CA LEU A 101 -4.93 3.81 1.81
C LEU A 101 -5.73 5.12 1.67
N ARG A 102 -5.02 6.27 1.64
CA ARG A 102 -5.61 7.56 1.28
C ARG A 102 -5.70 7.69 -0.24
N ARG A 103 -6.89 7.99 -0.77
CA ARG A 103 -7.08 8.32 -2.20
C ARG A 103 -6.48 9.67 -2.54
N ASP A 104 -6.65 10.63 -1.63
CA ASP A 104 -6.02 11.94 -1.71
C ASP A 104 -4.50 11.79 -1.48
N LEU A 105 -3.74 11.96 -2.55
CA LEU A 105 -2.28 11.83 -2.55
C LEU A 105 -1.60 12.84 -1.60
N SER A 106 -2.23 14.00 -1.35
CA SER A 106 -1.71 15.01 -0.43
C SER A 106 -1.80 14.58 1.04
N LYS A 107 -2.49 13.46 1.32
CA LYS A 107 -2.70 12.90 2.67
C LYS A 107 -2.20 11.47 2.81
N ARG A 108 -1.67 10.87 1.74
CA ARG A 108 -1.14 9.51 1.77
C ARG A 108 0.26 9.51 2.38
N PHE A 109 0.48 8.70 3.40
CA PHE A 109 1.80 8.48 3.98
C PHE A 109 2.78 7.94 2.92
N GLY A 110 4.04 8.36 3.02
CA GLY A 110 5.06 8.12 2.03
C GLY A 110 5.09 9.16 0.88
N ASN A 111 4.00 9.93 0.70
CA ASN A 111 3.91 11.01 -0.28
C ASN A 111 3.88 12.41 0.36
N LEU A 112 3.99 12.52 1.65
CA LEU A 112 4.09 13.79 2.36
C LEU A 112 5.53 14.30 2.36
N LYS A 113 5.76 15.46 2.99
CA LYS A 113 7.06 16.13 3.02
C LYS A 113 8.19 15.24 3.53
N ASP A 114 7.91 14.45 4.56
CA ASP A 114 8.92 13.60 5.22
C ASP A 114 9.01 12.20 4.61
N GLY A 115 8.21 11.90 3.57
CA GLY A 115 8.28 10.68 2.78
C GLY A 115 8.11 9.42 3.62
N ALA A 116 9.03 8.45 3.49
CA ALA A 116 8.99 7.19 4.23
C ALA A 116 9.12 7.36 5.76
N LYS A 117 9.61 8.50 6.23
CA LYS A 117 9.76 8.79 7.65
C LYS A 117 8.40 8.82 8.37
N ASP A 118 7.35 9.37 7.73
CA ASP A 118 5.99 9.35 8.28
C ASP A 118 5.50 7.93 8.62
N ILE A 119 5.95 6.94 7.83
CA ILE A 119 5.61 5.54 8.02
C ILE A 119 6.45 4.94 9.15
N LYS A 120 7.78 5.14 9.11
CA LYS A 120 8.73 4.58 10.09
C LYS A 120 8.47 5.10 11.51
N GLU A 121 8.06 6.36 11.65
CA GLU A 121 7.76 6.99 12.94
C GLU A 121 6.30 6.78 13.40
N HIS A 122 5.49 6.05 12.62
CA HIS A 122 4.15 5.71 13.06
C HIS A 122 4.17 4.80 14.28
N ARG A 123 3.26 5.01 15.23
CA ARG A 123 3.15 4.26 16.50
C ARG A 123 3.16 2.73 16.31
N PHE A 124 2.74 2.22 15.17
CA PHE A 124 2.82 0.78 14.88
C PHE A 124 4.25 0.25 14.92
N PHE A 125 5.23 1.10 14.66
CA PHE A 125 6.66 0.75 14.64
C PHE A 125 7.44 1.32 15.84
N GLU A 126 6.76 1.74 16.92
CA GLU A 126 7.43 2.40 18.07
C GLU A 126 8.52 1.53 18.73
N ASP A 127 8.36 0.20 18.67
CA ASP A 127 9.32 -0.76 19.23
C ASP A 127 10.39 -1.21 18.20
N ILE A 128 10.41 -0.65 16.99
CA ILE A 128 11.32 -1.05 15.92
C ILE A 128 12.41 -0.01 15.73
N ASN A 129 13.65 -0.42 15.91
CA ASN A 129 14.82 0.38 15.53
C ASN A 129 15.20 0.04 14.08
N PHE A 130 14.82 0.90 13.14
CA PHE A 130 15.10 0.69 11.71
C PHE A 130 16.58 0.72 11.36
N ASP A 131 17.42 1.37 12.17
CA ASP A 131 18.87 1.44 11.92
C ASP A 131 19.59 0.15 12.32
N GLU A 132 18.96 -0.68 13.17
CA GLU A 132 19.47 -1.98 13.59
C GLU A 132 18.99 -3.15 12.73
N LEU A 133 18.11 -2.89 11.72
CA LEU A 133 17.57 -3.94 10.86
C LEU A 133 18.48 -4.30 9.66
N LEU A 134 19.61 -3.64 9.48
CA LEU A 134 20.54 -3.83 8.35
C LEU A 134 21.86 -4.43 8.82
#